data_fbcbc0bf6d78be164e5813f27d156adf
#
_entry.id   fbcbc0bf6d78be164e5813f27d156adf
#
_cell.length_a   1.000
_cell.length_b   1.000
_cell.length_c   1.000
_cell.angle_alpha   90.00
_cell.angle_beta   90.00
_cell.angle_gamma   90.00
#
_symmetry.space_group_name_H-M   'P 1'
#
loop_
_entity.id
_entity.type
_entity.pdbx_description
1 polymer ?
#
loop_
_entity_poly.entity_id
_entity_poly.type
_entity_poly.pdbx_seq_one_letter_code
_entity_poly.pdbx_strand_id
1 'polypeptide(L)'
;GGGFARLSGRGTRVQPLASPRRYDMLLFLPASPVSTAACYRRYDAAPDPLRADSARLASALQAGDFAGVAANVYNALQRPACELNPEVAAALAAAASFSPAAHAVTGSGSAVFALFESEELCRWAHSRWKGKMCARVVHTLVPGERRRGLPNPFVLVQEEPDAEKRRRDGREKS
;
A
#
# COMPACT_ATOMS: atom_id res chain seq x y z
N GLY A 1 14.39 -5.70 5.87
CA GLY A 1 14.49 -5.84 4.43
C GLY A 1 13.32 -5.19 3.73
N GLY A 2 13.55 -4.58 2.57
CA GLY A 2 12.51 -4.14 1.67
C GLY A 2 12.03 -5.28 0.79
N GLY A 3 10.92 -5.09 0.07
CA GLY A 3 10.43 -6.07 -0.87
C GLY A 3 8.91 -6.21 -0.86
N PHE A 4 8.44 -7.21 -1.57
CA PHE A 4 7.03 -7.55 -1.66
C PHE A 4 6.69 -8.71 -0.73
N ALA A 5 5.47 -8.74 -0.25
CA ALA A 5 4.94 -9.86 0.50
C ALA A 5 3.45 -10.06 0.19
N ARG A 6 3.02 -11.30 0.11
CA ARG A 6 1.62 -11.67 0.09
C ARG A 6 1.16 -11.94 1.54
N LEU A 7 0.14 -11.22 1.96
CA LEU A 7 -0.47 -11.42 3.27
C LEU A 7 -1.79 -12.18 3.09
N SER A 8 -2.07 -13.12 3.97
CA SER A 8 -3.31 -13.90 3.97
C SER A 8 -3.85 -14.12 5.37
N GLY A 9 -5.09 -14.64 5.46
CA GLY A 9 -5.82 -14.71 6.71
C GLY A 9 -6.13 -13.29 7.24
N ARG A 10 -5.96 -13.07 8.53
CA ARG A 10 -6.10 -11.73 9.16
C ARG A 10 -4.77 -10.97 9.19
N GLY A 11 -3.90 -11.15 8.17
CA GLY A 11 -2.55 -10.60 8.15
C GLY A 11 -1.53 -11.45 8.92
N THR A 12 -1.93 -12.63 9.40
CA THR A 12 -1.09 -13.52 10.22
C THR A 12 -0.14 -14.39 9.40
N ARG A 13 -0.41 -14.57 8.10
CA ARG A 13 0.44 -15.33 7.19
C ARG A 13 1.11 -14.36 6.23
N VAL A 14 2.41 -14.23 6.34
CA VAL A 14 3.25 -13.38 5.49
C VAL A 14 4.11 -14.28 4.62
N GLN A 15 3.93 -14.20 3.31
CA GLN A 15 4.73 -14.88 2.30
C GLN A 15 5.59 -13.83 1.58
N PRO A 16 6.91 -13.78 1.83
CA PRO A 16 7.78 -12.89 1.06
C PRO A 16 7.78 -13.26 -0.42
N LEU A 17 7.81 -12.25 -1.28
CA LEU A 17 7.89 -12.40 -2.73
C LEU A 17 9.16 -11.71 -3.22
N ALA A 18 9.98 -12.44 -3.97
CA ALA A 18 11.08 -11.86 -4.71
C ALA A 18 10.53 -11.19 -5.97
N SER A 19 11.02 -10.01 -6.30
CA SER A 19 10.77 -9.39 -7.60
C SER A 19 12.11 -8.96 -8.18
N PRO A 20 12.42 -9.32 -9.43
CA PRO A 20 13.64 -8.89 -10.11
C PRO A 20 13.57 -7.45 -10.59
N ARG A 21 12.39 -6.82 -10.47
CA ARG A 21 12.12 -5.49 -11.03
C ARG A 21 11.77 -4.50 -9.92
N ARG A 22 12.26 -3.26 -10.07
CA ARG A 22 11.79 -2.06 -9.38
C ARG A 22 10.56 -1.52 -10.11
N TYR A 23 9.61 -0.99 -9.36
CA TYR A 23 8.40 -0.35 -9.88
C TYR A 23 8.42 1.13 -9.49
N ASP A 24 8.26 2.00 -10.48
CA ASP A 24 8.31 3.45 -10.34
C ASP A 24 6.90 4.02 -10.34
N MET A 25 6.62 4.90 -9.38
CA MET A 25 5.28 5.40 -9.13
C MET A 25 5.29 6.90 -8.84
N LEU A 26 4.24 7.58 -9.28
CA LEU A 26 3.90 8.90 -8.79
C LEU A 26 2.85 8.75 -7.69
N LEU A 27 3.18 9.21 -6.49
CA LEU A 27 2.32 9.14 -5.31
C LEU A 27 1.66 10.50 -5.10
N PHE A 28 0.33 10.52 -5.11
CA PHE A 28 -0.50 11.68 -4.77
C PHE A 28 -0.93 11.57 -3.31
N LEU A 29 -0.77 12.66 -2.57
CA LEU A 29 -0.97 12.72 -1.12
C LEU A 29 -2.06 13.75 -0.79
N PRO A 30 -3.33 13.33 -0.67
CA PRO A 30 -4.39 14.18 -0.14
C PRO A 30 -4.03 14.74 1.24
N ALA A 31 -4.49 15.96 1.53
CA ALA A 31 -4.21 16.60 2.80
C ALA A 31 -5.03 15.99 3.95
N SER A 32 -6.26 15.57 3.64
CA SER A 32 -7.16 14.99 4.61
C SER A 32 -6.99 13.47 4.71
N PRO A 33 -6.92 12.89 5.92
CA PRO A 33 -6.85 11.46 6.11
C PRO A 33 -8.20 10.77 5.89
N VAL A 34 -8.16 9.45 5.66
CA VAL A 34 -9.33 8.57 5.71
C VAL A 34 -9.24 7.70 6.96
N SER A 35 -10.31 7.64 7.73
CA SER A 35 -10.40 6.71 8.85
C SER A 35 -10.44 5.27 8.36
N THR A 36 -9.41 4.48 8.67
CA THR A 36 -9.34 3.06 8.29
C THR A 36 -10.56 2.28 8.77
N ALA A 37 -10.98 2.50 10.02
CA ALA A 37 -12.16 1.83 10.58
C ALA A 37 -13.45 2.21 9.85
N ALA A 38 -13.63 3.49 9.47
CA ALA A 38 -14.78 3.93 8.69
C ALA A 38 -14.76 3.33 7.28
N CYS A 39 -13.59 3.25 6.65
CA CYS A 39 -13.42 2.66 5.33
C CYS A 39 -13.83 1.17 5.31
N TYR A 40 -13.39 0.40 6.28
CA TYR A 40 -13.80 -1.01 6.41
C TYR A 40 -15.28 -1.16 6.70
N ARG A 41 -15.87 -0.38 7.62
CA ARG A 41 -17.32 -0.41 7.86
C ARG A 41 -18.12 -0.08 6.59
N ARG A 42 -17.63 0.87 5.78
CA ARG A 42 -18.29 1.23 4.52
C ARG A 42 -18.21 0.12 3.49
N TYR A 43 -17.05 -0.56 3.43
CA TYR A 43 -16.87 -1.74 2.59
C TYR A 43 -17.80 -2.89 3.01
N ASP A 44 -17.88 -3.19 4.31
CA ASP A 44 -18.71 -4.28 4.83
C ASP A 44 -20.21 -4.05 4.57
N ALA A 45 -20.65 -2.78 4.58
CA ALA A 45 -22.04 -2.42 4.26
C ALA A 45 -22.41 -2.62 2.77
N ALA A 46 -21.43 -2.53 1.86
CA ALA A 46 -21.61 -2.73 0.44
C ALA A 46 -20.32 -3.28 -0.18
N PRO A 47 -20.05 -4.60 -0.03
CA PRO A 47 -18.84 -5.21 -0.56
C PRO A 47 -18.75 -5.09 -2.07
N ASP A 48 -17.53 -4.91 -2.59
CA ASP A 48 -17.28 -4.97 -4.02
C ASP A 48 -17.40 -6.42 -4.50
N PRO A 49 -18.19 -6.72 -5.54
CA PRO A 49 -18.29 -8.06 -6.11
C PRO A 49 -16.97 -8.49 -6.80
N LEU A 50 -16.15 -7.54 -7.25
CA LEU A 50 -14.85 -7.83 -7.82
C LEU A 50 -13.91 -8.36 -6.74
N ARG A 51 -13.14 -9.37 -7.09
CA ARG A 51 -12.13 -9.95 -6.20
C ARG A 51 -10.75 -9.84 -6.84
N ALA A 52 -9.80 -9.35 -6.06
CA ALA A 52 -8.41 -9.35 -6.47
C ALA A 52 -7.89 -10.79 -6.64
N ASP A 53 -7.21 -11.06 -7.75
CA ASP A 53 -6.44 -12.29 -7.90
C ASP A 53 -5.01 -12.07 -7.40
N SER A 54 -4.85 -12.18 -6.08
CA SER A 54 -3.53 -11.99 -5.46
C SER A 54 -2.49 -13.04 -5.86
N ALA A 55 -2.92 -14.19 -6.40
CA ALA A 55 -2.00 -15.21 -6.90
C ALA A 55 -1.42 -14.79 -8.25
N ARG A 56 -2.25 -14.27 -9.16
CA ARG A 56 -1.78 -13.72 -10.44
C ARG A 56 -0.85 -12.54 -10.24
N LEU A 57 -1.20 -11.61 -9.36
CA LEU A 57 -0.33 -10.49 -9.03
C LEU A 57 1.01 -10.96 -8.47
N ALA A 58 1.01 -11.94 -7.55
CA ALA A 58 2.24 -12.50 -6.99
C ALA A 58 3.12 -13.15 -8.07
N SER A 59 2.53 -13.93 -8.99
CA SER A 59 3.24 -14.55 -10.10
C SER A 59 3.85 -13.52 -11.05
N ALA A 60 3.10 -12.46 -11.40
CA ALA A 60 3.59 -11.36 -12.24
C ALA A 60 4.76 -10.61 -11.58
N LEU A 61 4.68 -10.34 -10.27
CA LEU A 61 5.76 -9.71 -9.49
C LEU A 61 7.03 -10.57 -9.51
N GLN A 62 6.90 -11.87 -9.29
CA GLN A 62 8.03 -12.80 -9.28
C GLN A 62 8.67 -12.97 -10.66
N ALA A 63 7.87 -12.92 -11.72
CA ALA A 63 8.35 -12.96 -13.11
C ALA A 63 8.94 -11.62 -13.59
N GLY A 64 8.73 -10.51 -12.88
CA GLY A 64 9.07 -9.16 -13.35
C GLY A 64 8.18 -8.70 -14.51
N ASP A 65 7.02 -9.34 -14.68
CA ASP A 65 6.04 -9.00 -15.71
C ASP A 65 5.29 -7.71 -15.34
N PHE A 66 5.72 -6.60 -15.92
CA PHE A 66 5.13 -5.29 -15.65
C PHE A 66 3.66 -5.21 -16.07
N ALA A 67 3.34 -5.71 -17.26
CA ALA A 67 1.99 -5.67 -17.79
C ALA A 67 1.03 -6.51 -16.93
N GLY A 68 1.48 -7.70 -16.52
CA GLY A 68 0.76 -8.57 -15.61
C GLY A 68 0.55 -7.91 -14.23
N VAL A 69 1.55 -7.20 -13.70
CA VAL A 69 1.39 -6.44 -12.45
C VAL A 69 0.36 -5.33 -12.64
N ALA A 70 0.49 -4.51 -13.68
CA ALA A 70 -0.43 -3.41 -13.94
C ALA A 70 -1.88 -3.89 -14.10
N ALA A 71 -2.10 -4.99 -14.85
CA ALA A 71 -3.41 -5.56 -15.09
C ALA A 71 -4.08 -6.16 -13.83
N ASN A 72 -3.32 -6.46 -12.79
CA ASN A 72 -3.82 -7.07 -11.55
C ASN A 72 -3.80 -6.10 -10.35
N VAL A 73 -3.51 -4.82 -10.58
CA VAL A 73 -3.65 -3.79 -9.53
C VAL A 73 -5.13 -3.62 -9.20
N TYR A 74 -5.47 -3.86 -7.94
CA TYR A 74 -6.83 -3.70 -7.43
C TYR A 74 -6.82 -3.37 -5.95
N ASN A 75 -7.76 -2.54 -5.51
CA ASN A 75 -8.00 -2.25 -4.10
C ASN A 75 -9.50 -2.18 -3.78
N ALA A 76 -10.00 -3.15 -3.04
CA ALA A 76 -11.41 -3.23 -2.63
C ALA A 76 -11.87 -2.03 -1.79
N LEU A 77 -10.94 -1.36 -1.11
CA LEU A 77 -11.24 -0.19 -0.27
C LEU A 77 -11.25 1.13 -1.07
N GLN A 78 -10.96 1.10 -2.37
CA GLN A 78 -10.88 2.33 -3.19
C GLN A 78 -12.22 3.08 -3.25
N ARG A 79 -13.32 2.38 -3.54
CA ARG A 79 -14.65 2.99 -3.56
C ARG A 79 -15.04 3.56 -2.19
N PRO A 80 -14.96 2.79 -1.08
CA PRO A 80 -15.18 3.32 0.26
C PRO A 80 -14.34 4.56 0.61
N ALA A 81 -13.06 4.56 0.24
CA ALA A 81 -12.17 5.69 0.49
C ALA A 81 -12.61 6.96 -0.25
N CYS A 82 -13.02 6.83 -1.52
CA CYS A 82 -13.55 7.95 -2.33
C CYS A 82 -14.86 8.50 -1.78
N GLU A 83 -15.75 7.62 -1.32
CA GLU A 83 -17.03 8.02 -0.72
C GLU A 83 -16.85 8.77 0.61
N LEU A 84 -15.81 8.44 1.38
CA LEU A 84 -15.50 9.07 2.65
C LEU A 84 -14.68 10.36 2.51
N ASN A 85 -13.90 10.49 1.45
CA ASN A 85 -13.04 11.65 1.24
C ASN A 85 -12.95 12.03 -0.25
N PRO A 86 -13.61 13.13 -0.68
CA PRO A 86 -13.55 13.61 -2.06
C PRO A 86 -12.16 13.91 -2.59
N GLU A 87 -11.18 14.23 -1.71
CA GLU A 87 -9.79 14.45 -2.12
C GLU A 87 -9.16 13.16 -2.68
N VAL A 88 -9.59 11.98 -2.21
CA VAL A 88 -9.14 10.68 -2.74
C VAL A 88 -9.64 10.47 -4.15
N ALA A 89 -10.91 10.80 -4.43
CA ALA A 89 -11.47 10.76 -5.78
C ALA A 89 -10.75 11.74 -6.72
N ALA A 90 -10.45 12.95 -6.24
CA ALA A 90 -9.67 13.94 -6.97
C ALA A 90 -8.22 13.43 -7.25
N ALA A 91 -7.60 12.75 -6.30
CA ALA A 91 -6.27 12.16 -6.47
C ALA A 91 -6.28 11.04 -7.53
N LEU A 92 -7.31 10.19 -7.55
CA LEU A 92 -7.49 9.16 -8.58
C LEU A 92 -7.68 9.77 -9.97
N ALA A 93 -8.51 10.80 -10.09
CA ALA A 93 -8.69 11.52 -11.35
C ALA A 93 -7.38 12.18 -11.82
N ALA A 94 -6.63 12.79 -10.91
CA ALA A 94 -5.31 13.35 -11.20
C ALA A 94 -4.33 12.27 -11.67
N ALA A 95 -4.29 11.13 -11.00
CA ALA A 95 -3.44 9.99 -11.41
C ALA A 95 -3.80 9.50 -12.81
N ALA A 96 -5.10 9.29 -13.08
CA ALA A 96 -5.63 8.83 -14.37
C ALA A 96 -5.28 9.76 -15.52
N SER A 97 -5.22 11.09 -15.29
CA SER A 97 -4.96 12.09 -16.35
C SER A 97 -3.59 11.96 -17.01
N PHE A 98 -2.65 11.24 -16.40
CA PHE A 98 -1.31 10.96 -16.95
C PHE A 98 -1.23 9.61 -17.68
N SER A 99 -2.36 8.90 -17.86
CA SER A 99 -2.42 7.60 -18.54
C SER A 99 -1.37 6.60 -18.00
N PRO A 100 -1.28 6.38 -16.67
CA PRO A 100 -0.37 5.40 -16.10
C PRO A 100 -0.80 3.98 -16.50
N ALA A 101 0.11 3.01 -16.39
CA ALA A 101 -0.20 1.61 -16.63
C ALA A 101 -1.24 1.05 -15.63
N ALA A 102 -1.22 1.55 -14.40
CA ALA A 102 -2.24 1.31 -13.37
C ALA A 102 -2.24 2.45 -12.34
N HIS A 103 -3.35 2.62 -11.65
CA HIS A 103 -3.45 3.54 -10.52
C HIS A 103 -4.48 3.02 -9.51
N ALA A 104 -4.22 3.24 -8.24
CA ALA A 104 -5.13 2.84 -7.17
C ALA A 104 -4.85 3.62 -5.87
N VAL A 105 -5.83 3.58 -4.97
CA VAL A 105 -5.66 3.96 -3.56
C VAL A 105 -4.72 2.97 -2.87
N THR A 106 -3.81 3.42 -2.03
CA THR A 106 -2.98 2.55 -1.19
C THR A 106 -3.63 2.31 0.17
N GLY A 107 -3.82 1.04 0.53
CA GLY A 107 -4.48 0.66 1.79
C GLY A 107 -5.91 1.20 1.89
N SER A 108 -6.28 1.79 3.01
CA SER A 108 -7.57 2.46 3.24
C SER A 108 -7.59 3.92 2.75
N GLY A 109 -6.55 4.38 2.09
CA GLY A 109 -6.35 5.77 1.69
C GLY A 109 -5.61 6.56 2.79
N SER A 110 -5.36 7.84 2.61
CA SER A 110 -5.83 8.72 1.50
C SER A 110 -4.91 8.70 0.26
N ALA A 111 -3.68 8.20 0.37
CA ALA A 111 -2.73 8.24 -0.72
C ALA A 111 -3.16 7.40 -1.94
N VAL A 112 -2.83 7.90 -3.13
CA VAL A 112 -3.07 7.25 -4.43
C VAL A 112 -1.74 7.14 -5.16
N PHE A 113 -1.47 5.98 -5.77
CA PHE A 113 -0.33 5.81 -6.63
C PHE A 113 -0.74 5.67 -8.10
N ALA A 114 0.13 6.15 -8.98
CA ALA A 114 0.09 5.92 -10.42
C ALA A 114 1.37 5.19 -10.82
N LEU A 115 1.24 3.99 -11.40
CA LEU A 115 2.32 3.10 -11.78
C LEU A 115 2.75 3.41 -13.22
N PHE A 116 4.03 3.64 -13.44
CA PHE A 116 4.62 3.90 -14.76
C PHE A 116 5.65 2.85 -15.13
N GLU A 117 5.88 2.68 -16.42
CA GLU A 117 6.82 1.70 -16.93
C GLU A 117 8.28 2.05 -16.62
N SER A 118 8.57 3.35 -16.47
CA SER A 118 9.91 3.84 -16.16
C SER A 118 9.89 5.05 -15.24
N GLU A 119 11.03 5.31 -14.60
CA GLU A 119 11.23 6.50 -13.78
C GLU A 119 11.11 7.80 -14.59
N GLU A 120 11.53 7.78 -15.87
CA GLU A 120 11.44 8.95 -16.76
C GLU A 120 9.98 9.36 -16.99
N LEU A 121 9.10 8.39 -17.27
CA LEU A 121 7.65 8.65 -17.41
C LEU A 121 7.05 9.18 -16.10
N CYS A 122 7.47 8.63 -14.98
CA CYS A 122 7.04 9.08 -13.67
C CYS A 122 7.47 10.53 -13.40
N ARG A 123 8.74 10.88 -13.69
CA ARG A 123 9.29 12.24 -13.58
C ARG A 123 8.62 13.20 -14.54
N TRP A 124 8.34 12.77 -15.77
CA TRP A 124 7.60 13.55 -16.75
C TRP A 124 6.19 13.89 -16.20
N ALA A 125 5.44 12.93 -15.72
CA ALA A 125 4.12 13.15 -15.12
C ALA A 125 4.21 14.10 -13.92
N HIS A 126 5.20 13.93 -13.05
CA HIS A 126 5.43 14.83 -11.91
C HIS A 126 5.71 16.28 -12.35
N SER A 127 6.55 16.48 -13.38
CA SER A 127 6.86 17.83 -13.88
C SER A 127 5.65 18.56 -14.49
N ARG A 128 4.68 17.80 -15.00
CA ARG A 128 3.44 18.31 -15.59
C ARG A 128 2.32 18.51 -14.57
N TRP A 129 2.45 17.92 -13.39
CA TRP A 129 1.48 18.13 -12.33
C TRP A 129 1.50 19.57 -11.84
N LYS A 130 0.37 20.28 -11.96
CA LYS A 130 0.21 21.71 -11.56
C LYS A 130 -0.86 21.87 -10.47
N GLY A 131 -1.43 20.77 -9.99
CA GLY A 131 -2.41 20.80 -8.89
C GLY A 131 -1.78 21.15 -7.56
N LYS A 132 -2.61 21.51 -6.58
CA LYS A 132 -2.17 21.89 -5.23
C LYS A 132 -1.80 20.68 -4.35
N MET A 133 -2.30 19.49 -4.69
CA MET A 133 -2.01 18.27 -3.94
C MET A 133 -0.53 17.92 -4.06
N CYS A 134 0.07 17.53 -2.93
CA CYS A 134 1.46 17.06 -2.93
C CYS A 134 1.59 15.79 -3.78
N ALA A 135 2.57 15.77 -4.68
CA ALA A 135 2.91 14.58 -5.47
C ALA A 135 4.40 14.27 -5.33
N ARG A 136 4.77 12.99 -5.32
CA ARG A 136 6.16 12.53 -5.16
C ARG A 136 6.46 11.34 -6.06
N VAL A 137 7.61 11.40 -6.74
CA VAL A 137 8.18 10.23 -7.42
C VAL A 137 8.76 9.30 -6.35
N VAL A 138 8.33 8.06 -6.37
CA VAL A 138 8.77 7.01 -5.47
C VAL A 138 8.99 5.70 -6.23
N HIS A 139 9.72 4.78 -5.63
CA HIS A 139 9.89 3.44 -6.21
C HIS A 139 9.84 2.36 -5.12
N THR A 140 9.57 1.14 -5.54
CA THR A 140 9.66 -0.02 -4.65
C THR A 140 11.12 -0.35 -4.36
N LEU A 141 11.39 -0.81 -3.13
CA LEU A 141 12.75 -1.25 -2.76
C LEU A 141 13.02 -2.64 -3.36
N VAL A 142 14.19 -2.83 -3.93
CA VAL A 142 14.67 -4.14 -4.34
C VAL A 142 15.36 -4.86 -3.16
N PRO A 143 15.44 -6.22 -3.16
CA PRO A 143 16.15 -6.96 -2.13
C PRO A 143 17.58 -6.45 -1.95
N GLY A 144 17.98 -6.18 -0.70
CA GLY A 144 19.30 -5.63 -0.38
C GLY A 144 19.39 -4.10 -0.33
N GLU A 145 18.44 -3.40 -0.90
CA GLU A 145 18.36 -1.94 -0.80
C GLU A 145 17.92 -1.54 0.63
N ARG A 146 18.79 -0.80 1.34
CA ARG A 146 18.48 -0.29 2.69
C ARG A 146 18.00 1.15 2.59
N ARG A 147 16.91 1.46 3.26
CA ARG A 147 16.55 2.86 3.54
C ARG A 147 17.62 3.46 4.44
N ARG A 148 18.39 4.41 3.95
CA ARG A 148 19.30 5.18 4.80
C ARG A 148 18.46 6.00 5.78
N GLY A 149 18.63 5.74 7.08
CA GLY A 149 18.12 6.61 8.15
C GLY A 149 16.69 6.39 8.63
N LEU A 150 15.95 5.35 8.19
CA LEU A 150 14.65 5.01 8.78
C LEU A 150 14.72 3.69 9.55
N PRO A 151 14.11 3.60 10.75
CA PRO A 151 13.97 2.33 11.45
C PRO A 151 13.20 1.34 10.57
N ASN A 152 13.54 0.06 10.66
CA ASN A 152 12.85 -1.02 9.95
C ASN A 152 11.35 -1.01 10.32
N PRO A 153 10.40 -0.72 9.40
CA PRO A 153 8.98 -0.66 9.74
C PRO A 153 8.37 -2.03 10.07
N PHE A 154 9.14 -3.11 9.95
CA PHE A 154 8.74 -4.48 10.25
C PHE A 154 9.48 -5.08 11.46
N VAL A 155 10.08 -4.29 12.30
CA VAL A 155 10.36 -4.74 13.67
C VAL A 155 9.01 -4.79 14.37
N LEU A 156 8.38 -5.96 14.36
CA LEU A 156 7.40 -6.29 15.38
C LEU A 156 8.17 -6.14 16.71
N VAL A 157 7.90 -5.06 17.41
CA VAL A 157 8.21 -4.98 18.83
C VAL A 157 7.35 -6.09 19.43
N GLN A 158 7.95 -7.24 19.69
CA GLN A 158 7.39 -8.18 20.62
C GLN A 158 7.42 -7.44 21.96
N GLU A 159 6.29 -6.89 22.37
CA GLU A 159 6.11 -6.51 23.75
C GLU A 159 6.37 -7.79 24.56
N GLU A 160 7.48 -7.81 25.28
CA GLU A 160 7.71 -8.86 26.27
C GLU A 160 6.51 -8.83 27.21
N PRO A 161 5.86 -9.97 27.45
CA PRO A 161 4.74 -10.03 28.37
C PRO A 161 5.22 -9.52 29.72
N ASP A 162 4.60 -8.45 30.16
CA ASP A 162 4.83 -7.67 31.36
C ASP A 162 5.29 -8.57 32.54
N ALA A 163 6.58 -8.52 32.87
CA ALA A 163 7.19 -9.27 33.96
C ALA A 163 6.58 -8.87 35.33
N GLU A 164 5.84 -7.77 35.37
CA GLU A 164 5.19 -7.26 36.57
C GLU A 164 3.88 -8.00 36.90
N LYS A 165 3.22 -8.57 35.89
CA LYS A 165 1.98 -9.34 36.10
C LYS A 165 2.25 -10.71 36.74
N ARG A 166 3.43 -11.30 36.51
CA ARG A 166 3.83 -12.56 37.12
C ARG A 166 4.20 -12.42 38.60
N ARG A 167 4.52 -11.22 39.08
CA ARG A 167 4.82 -10.97 40.49
C ARG A 167 3.59 -10.77 41.35
N ARG A 168 2.45 -10.43 40.78
CA ARG A 168 1.17 -10.29 41.52
C ARG A 168 0.47 -11.61 41.74
N ASP A 169 0.52 -12.52 40.74
CA ASP A 169 -0.14 -13.84 40.87
C ASP A 169 0.65 -14.85 41.73
N GLY A 170 1.90 -14.55 42.08
CA GLY A 170 2.74 -15.39 42.93
C GLY A 170 2.66 -15.10 44.44
N ARG A 171 1.87 -14.07 44.85
CA ARG A 171 1.79 -13.68 46.28
C ARG A 171 0.47 -14.06 46.96
N GLU A 172 -0.43 -14.72 46.29
CA GLU A 172 -1.70 -15.20 46.88
C GLU A 172 -1.75 -16.70 47.20
N LYS A 173 -0.61 -17.36 47.19
CA LYS A 173 -0.49 -18.78 47.65
C LYS A 173 0.70 -18.90 48.56
N SER A 174 0.56 -18.43 49.79
CA SER A 174 1.33 -18.87 50.99
C SER A 174 0.52 -18.51 52.23
#